data_35aedaae700c7bb022953855b121a83c
#
_entry.id   35aedaae700c7bb022953855b121a83c
#
_cell.length_a   1.000
_cell.length_b   1.000
_cell.length_c   1.000
_cell.angle_alpha   90.00
_cell.angle_beta   90.00
_cell.angle_gamma   90.00
#
_symmetry.space_group_name_H-M   'P 1'
#
loop_
_entity.id
_entity.type
_entity.pdbx_description
1 polymer ?
#
loop_
_entity_poly.entity_id
_entity_poly.type
_entity_poly.pdbx_seq_one_letter_code
_entity_poly.pdbx_strand_id
1 'polypeptide(L)'
;MKTEISTLHTEAVYSDDYSRRYVLRKLWDDSKPKLAIILLAAGTAGTVMLDKTTQLVINNSARLGYGSVSIMNLSAVLNDYHLHHTEDPENIKVIVEEAKTADKVVFSPGTAKSNNPNFIRLQEQVLLALRPCEDKLYCLCNADGGARLQHPLSPQVQVWNLSPLKVSELVTIPEETEQKPKKKVKPKESKEPQQETPAE
;
A
#
# COMPACT_ATOMS: atom_id res chain seq x y z
N MET A 1 19.01 -40.11 -5.03
CA MET A 1 17.94 -39.25 -5.55
C MET A 1 17.35 -38.49 -4.36
N LYS A 2 17.16 -37.17 -4.46
CA LYS A 2 16.47 -36.36 -3.44
C LYS A 2 15.17 -35.87 -4.03
N THR A 3 14.09 -35.85 -3.24
CA THR A 3 12.77 -35.36 -3.64
C THR A 3 12.42 -34.16 -2.76
N GLU A 4 12.03 -33.06 -3.37
CA GLU A 4 11.48 -31.89 -2.69
C GLU A 4 10.00 -31.79 -3.06
N ILE A 5 9.15 -31.51 -2.07
CA ILE A 5 7.72 -31.32 -2.25
C ILE A 5 7.37 -29.97 -1.63
N SER A 6 6.66 -29.15 -2.38
CA SER A 6 6.12 -27.88 -1.86
C SER A 6 4.68 -27.70 -2.31
N THR A 7 3.92 -26.89 -1.56
CA THR A 7 2.55 -26.51 -1.88
C THR A 7 2.50 -25.00 -2.05
N LEU A 8 1.90 -24.51 -3.14
CA LEU A 8 1.64 -23.09 -3.34
C LEU A 8 0.16 -22.82 -3.10
N HIS A 9 -0.14 -22.24 -1.94
CA HIS A 9 -1.50 -21.74 -1.66
C HIS A 9 -1.68 -20.39 -2.34
N THR A 10 -2.81 -20.24 -3.02
CA THR A 10 -3.14 -19.01 -3.74
C THR A 10 -4.54 -18.55 -3.40
N GLU A 11 -4.66 -17.24 -3.12
CA GLU A 11 -5.92 -16.56 -2.90
C GLU A 11 -5.94 -15.26 -3.71
N ALA A 12 -7.09 -14.93 -4.29
CA ALA A 12 -7.31 -13.66 -4.95
C ALA A 12 -8.64 -13.06 -4.48
N VAL A 13 -8.62 -11.80 -4.07
CA VAL A 13 -9.81 -11.06 -3.64
C VAL A 13 -10.22 -10.11 -4.74
N TYR A 14 -11.46 -10.25 -5.19
CA TYR A 14 -12.04 -9.45 -6.27
C TYR A 14 -13.24 -8.64 -5.76
N SER A 15 -13.66 -7.63 -6.54
CA SER A 15 -14.99 -7.04 -6.44
C SER A 15 -16.06 -8.06 -6.86
N ASP A 16 -17.32 -7.85 -6.45
CA ASP A 16 -18.45 -8.77 -6.76
C ASP A 16 -18.66 -8.97 -8.28
N ASP A 17 -18.38 -7.95 -9.08
CA ASP A 17 -18.47 -7.96 -10.53
C ASP A 17 -17.19 -8.45 -11.24
N TYR A 18 -16.17 -8.87 -10.49
CA TYR A 18 -14.85 -9.28 -10.99
C TYR A 18 -14.11 -8.24 -11.83
N SER A 19 -14.52 -6.98 -11.80
CA SER A 19 -13.84 -5.90 -12.54
C SER A 19 -12.55 -5.43 -11.86
N ARG A 20 -12.40 -5.68 -10.56
CA ARG A 20 -11.25 -5.30 -9.74
C ARG A 20 -10.64 -6.52 -9.05
N ARG A 21 -9.32 -6.53 -8.93
CA ARG A 21 -8.58 -7.46 -8.06
C ARG A 21 -7.83 -6.64 -7.01
N TYR A 22 -8.28 -6.70 -5.78
CA TYR A 22 -7.70 -5.95 -4.67
C TYR A 22 -6.37 -6.52 -4.20
N VAL A 23 -6.26 -7.85 -4.11
CA VAL A 23 -5.03 -8.53 -3.72
C VAL A 23 -4.93 -9.91 -4.35
N LEU A 24 -3.70 -10.31 -4.67
CA LEU A 24 -3.34 -11.67 -5.06
C LEU A 24 -2.28 -12.17 -4.07
N ARG A 25 -2.62 -13.15 -3.24
CA ARG A 25 -1.74 -13.75 -2.23
C ARG A 25 -1.15 -15.04 -2.74
N LYS A 26 0.13 -15.25 -2.52
CA LYS A 26 0.87 -16.48 -2.79
C LYS A 26 1.64 -16.87 -1.55
N LEU A 27 1.39 -18.08 -1.03
CA LEU A 27 2.01 -18.62 0.19
C LEU A 27 2.63 -19.97 -0.12
N TRP A 28 3.91 -20.14 0.17
CA TRP A 28 4.67 -21.41 -0.02
C TRP A 28 5.39 -21.89 1.24
N ASP A 29 5.56 -21.01 2.26
CA ASP A 29 6.19 -21.34 3.54
C ASP A 29 5.71 -20.35 4.61
N ASP A 30 4.80 -20.78 5.48
CA ASP A 30 4.21 -19.94 6.52
C ASP A 30 5.13 -19.67 7.72
N SER A 31 6.25 -20.40 7.80
CA SER A 31 7.28 -20.20 8.83
C SER A 31 8.22 -19.03 8.53
N LYS A 32 8.17 -18.48 7.30
CA LYS A 32 9.02 -17.38 6.83
C LYS A 32 8.30 -16.05 6.79
N PRO A 33 9.07 -14.93 6.76
CA PRO A 33 8.49 -13.58 6.67
C PRO A 33 7.57 -13.39 5.46
N LYS A 34 6.66 -12.43 5.59
CA LYS A 34 5.69 -12.02 4.57
C LYS A 34 6.14 -10.76 3.85
N LEU A 35 6.01 -10.74 2.54
CA LEU A 35 6.22 -9.56 1.71
C LEU A 35 4.86 -9.01 1.21
N ALA A 36 4.70 -7.70 1.21
CA ALA A 36 3.66 -7.02 0.45
C ALA A 36 4.31 -6.23 -0.69
N ILE A 37 3.72 -6.23 -1.88
CA ILE A 37 4.21 -5.43 -3.00
C ILE A 37 3.06 -4.68 -3.68
N ILE A 38 3.29 -3.40 -3.97
CA ILE A 38 2.34 -2.51 -4.64
C ILE A 38 2.90 -2.14 -6.00
N LEU A 39 2.18 -2.54 -7.04
CA LEU A 39 2.51 -2.35 -8.44
C LEU A 39 1.58 -1.31 -9.10
N LEU A 40 1.66 -1.13 -10.43
CA LEU A 40 0.91 -0.11 -11.15
C LEU A 40 -0.59 -0.45 -11.25
N ALA A 41 -0.92 -1.51 -11.97
CA ALA A 41 -2.29 -1.90 -12.25
C ALA A 41 -2.45 -3.41 -12.19
N ALA A 42 -3.64 -3.88 -11.82
CA ALA A 42 -3.94 -5.29 -11.76
C ALA A 42 -3.98 -5.88 -13.19
N GLY A 43 -3.17 -6.91 -13.42
CA GLY A 43 -3.11 -7.64 -14.68
C GLY A 43 -3.96 -8.90 -14.68
N THR A 44 -3.69 -9.78 -15.66
CA THR A 44 -4.45 -11.01 -15.89
C THR A 44 -4.09 -12.18 -14.98
N ALA A 45 -3.02 -12.07 -14.18
CA ALA A 45 -2.65 -13.12 -13.25
C ALA A 45 -3.78 -13.41 -12.27
N GLY A 46 -3.97 -14.66 -11.93
CA GLY A 46 -5.00 -15.12 -11.02
C GLY A 46 -4.48 -16.19 -10.06
N THR A 47 -5.40 -17.00 -9.56
CA THR A 47 -5.04 -18.05 -8.60
C THR A 47 -4.14 -19.12 -9.21
N VAL A 48 -4.33 -19.48 -10.49
CA VAL A 48 -3.57 -20.51 -11.19
C VAL A 48 -2.66 -19.93 -12.25
N MET A 49 -3.18 -19.00 -13.07
CA MET A 49 -2.40 -18.41 -14.15
C MET A 49 -1.45 -17.32 -13.60
N LEU A 50 -0.18 -17.43 -14.00
CA LEU A 50 0.86 -16.46 -13.66
C LEU A 50 1.24 -15.65 -14.90
N ASP A 51 1.23 -14.34 -14.78
CA ASP A 51 1.90 -13.46 -15.74
C ASP A 51 3.40 -13.32 -15.41
N LYS A 52 4.15 -12.69 -16.30
CA LYS A 52 5.58 -12.50 -16.12
C LYS A 52 5.94 -11.71 -14.88
N THR A 53 5.13 -10.70 -14.53
CA THR A 53 5.32 -9.88 -13.33
C THR A 53 5.18 -10.76 -12.09
N THR A 54 4.10 -11.52 -11.98
CA THR A 54 3.84 -12.40 -10.85
C THR A 54 4.93 -13.48 -10.69
N GLN A 55 5.43 -14.05 -11.80
CA GLN A 55 6.57 -14.98 -11.75
C GLN A 55 7.81 -14.34 -11.15
N LEU A 56 8.17 -13.12 -11.59
CA LEU A 56 9.33 -12.40 -11.05
C LEU A 56 9.14 -12.03 -9.59
N VAL A 57 7.93 -11.65 -9.20
CA VAL A 57 7.60 -11.34 -7.80
C VAL A 57 7.81 -12.57 -6.92
N ILE A 58 7.21 -13.72 -7.27
CA ILE A 58 7.35 -14.96 -6.49
C ILE A 58 8.82 -15.38 -6.40
N ASN A 59 9.53 -15.46 -7.53
CA ASN A 59 10.91 -15.93 -7.59
C ASN A 59 11.85 -15.05 -6.76
N ASN A 60 11.73 -13.73 -6.87
CA ASN A 60 12.57 -12.82 -6.10
C ASN A 60 12.19 -12.80 -4.61
N SER A 61 10.91 -12.87 -4.27
CA SER A 61 10.47 -12.98 -2.86
C SER A 61 11.04 -14.24 -2.21
N ALA A 62 10.96 -15.40 -2.88
CA ALA A 62 11.52 -16.66 -2.40
C ALA A 62 13.05 -16.56 -2.26
N ARG A 63 13.76 -15.98 -3.25
CA ARG A 63 15.21 -15.76 -3.21
C ARG A 63 15.64 -14.86 -2.05
N LEU A 64 14.83 -13.87 -1.70
CA LEU A 64 15.07 -12.96 -0.55
C LEU A 64 14.68 -13.59 0.80
N GLY A 65 14.22 -14.84 0.82
CA GLY A 65 13.90 -15.56 2.04
C GLY A 65 12.48 -15.37 2.57
N TYR A 66 11.59 -14.75 1.80
CA TYR A 66 10.18 -14.65 2.17
C TYR A 66 9.44 -15.95 1.90
N GLY A 67 8.40 -16.23 2.67
CA GLY A 67 7.55 -17.43 2.53
C GLY A 67 6.20 -17.15 1.88
N SER A 68 5.86 -15.86 1.75
CA SER A 68 4.62 -15.44 1.09
C SER A 68 4.77 -14.04 0.49
N VAL A 69 3.87 -13.72 -0.45
CA VAL A 69 3.75 -12.37 -1.01
C VAL A 69 2.30 -12.02 -1.28
N SER A 70 1.91 -10.80 -0.88
CA SER A 70 0.65 -10.16 -1.24
C SER A 70 0.92 -9.14 -2.34
N ILE A 71 0.33 -9.33 -3.51
CA ILE A 71 0.49 -8.47 -4.69
C ILE A 71 -0.75 -7.59 -4.81
N MET A 72 -0.55 -6.29 -4.68
CA MET A 72 -1.55 -5.24 -4.79
C MET A 72 -1.17 -4.24 -5.87
N ASN A 73 -2.07 -3.34 -6.20
CA ASN A 73 -1.85 -2.41 -7.29
C ASN A 73 -2.38 -1.01 -6.93
N LEU A 74 -1.78 0.05 -7.50
CA LEU A 74 -2.32 1.41 -7.41
C LEU A 74 -3.74 1.45 -7.99
N SER A 75 -3.96 0.86 -9.16
CA SER A 75 -5.30 0.60 -9.69
C SER A 75 -5.65 -0.87 -9.53
N ALA A 76 -6.71 -1.18 -8.78
CA ALA A 76 -7.25 -2.53 -8.66
C ALA A 76 -8.02 -2.97 -9.90
N VAL A 77 -8.44 -2.03 -10.76
CA VAL A 77 -9.18 -2.33 -12.00
C VAL A 77 -8.31 -3.17 -12.93
N LEU A 78 -8.87 -4.28 -13.39
CA LEU A 78 -8.14 -5.21 -14.25
C LEU A 78 -7.78 -4.55 -15.59
N ASN A 79 -6.48 -4.64 -15.94
CA ASN A 79 -5.91 -4.12 -17.19
C ASN A 79 -6.04 -2.60 -17.38
N ASP A 80 -6.28 -1.83 -16.32
CA ASP A 80 -6.33 -0.36 -16.38
C ASP A 80 -4.94 0.28 -16.36
N TYR A 81 -4.11 -0.02 -17.34
CA TYR A 81 -2.75 0.54 -17.46
C TYR A 81 -2.73 2.04 -17.79
N HIS A 82 -3.87 2.63 -18.13
CA HIS A 82 -4.03 4.07 -18.36
C HIS A 82 -4.47 4.82 -17.09
N LEU A 83 -4.84 4.10 -16.05
CA LEU A 83 -5.25 4.64 -14.75
C LEU A 83 -6.47 5.59 -14.86
N HIS A 84 -7.52 5.12 -15.55
CA HIS A 84 -8.75 5.90 -15.71
C HIS A 84 -9.52 6.07 -14.39
N HIS A 85 -9.34 5.14 -13.44
CA HIS A 85 -10.02 5.10 -12.15
C HIS A 85 -9.06 5.53 -11.04
N THR A 86 -9.33 6.66 -10.40
CA THR A 86 -8.46 7.26 -9.38
C THR A 86 -9.06 7.29 -7.97
N GLU A 87 -10.26 6.76 -7.81
CA GLU A 87 -10.95 6.70 -6.52
C GLU A 87 -11.40 5.27 -6.25
N ASP A 88 -10.73 4.63 -5.30
CA ASP A 88 -11.05 3.27 -4.86
C ASP A 88 -10.68 3.13 -3.37
N PRO A 89 -11.55 3.60 -2.46
CA PRO A 89 -11.30 3.53 -1.02
C PRO A 89 -11.12 2.09 -0.51
N GLU A 90 -11.82 1.12 -1.11
CA GLU A 90 -11.68 -0.29 -0.73
C GLU A 90 -10.29 -0.83 -1.11
N ASN A 91 -9.76 -0.45 -2.27
CA ASN A 91 -8.40 -0.81 -2.66
C ASN A 91 -7.37 -0.26 -1.65
N ILE A 92 -7.51 1.01 -1.26
CA ILE A 92 -6.61 1.63 -0.27
C ILE A 92 -6.70 0.91 1.08
N LYS A 93 -7.90 0.57 1.53
CA LYS A 93 -8.13 -0.18 2.76
C LYS A 93 -7.42 -1.54 2.73
N VAL A 94 -7.59 -2.32 1.65
CA VAL A 94 -6.92 -3.61 1.49
C VAL A 94 -5.40 -3.45 1.48
N ILE A 95 -4.87 -2.45 0.76
CA ILE A 95 -3.41 -2.17 0.75
C ILE A 95 -2.89 -1.91 2.17
N VAL A 96 -3.58 -1.10 2.97
CA VAL A 96 -3.18 -0.78 4.34
C VAL A 96 -3.25 -2.01 5.25
N GLU A 97 -4.28 -2.84 5.12
CA GLU A 97 -4.44 -4.08 5.91
C GLU A 97 -3.31 -5.07 5.60
N GLU A 98 -3.00 -5.30 4.33
CA GLU A 98 -1.89 -6.16 3.93
C GLU A 98 -0.54 -5.61 4.38
N ALA A 99 -0.33 -4.29 4.27
CA ALA A 99 0.88 -3.63 4.73
C ALA A 99 1.10 -3.78 6.24
N LYS A 100 0.04 -3.71 7.06
CA LYS A 100 0.14 -3.92 8.51
C LYS A 100 0.64 -5.31 8.88
N THR A 101 0.23 -6.33 8.15
CA THR A 101 0.55 -7.74 8.43
C THR A 101 1.86 -8.21 7.80
N ALA A 102 2.39 -7.48 6.81
CA ALA A 102 3.65 -7.81 6.16
C ALA A 102 4.87 -7.37 6.99
N ASP A 103 5.98 -8.10 6.85
CA ASP A 103 7.27 -7.75 7.45
C ASP A 103 8.00 -6.67 6.64
N LYS A 104 7.80 -6.66 5.31
CA LYS A 104 8.22 -5.57 4.42
C LYS A 104 7.14 -5.24 3.40
N VAL A 105 7.10 -3.96 3.03
CA VAL A 105 6.21 -3.42 2.00
C VAL A 105 7.07 -2.84 0.89
N VAL A 106 6.92 -3.32 -0.33
CA VAL A 106 7.66 -2.85 -1.50
C VAL A 106 6.74 -2.01 -2.37
N PHE A 107 7.03 -0.73 -2.51
CA PHE A 107 6.33 0.18 -3.42
C PHE A 107 7.10 0.26 -4.73
N SER A 108 6.56 -0.32 -5.80
CA SER A 108 7.28 -0.52 -7.06
C SER A 108 6.38 -0.46 -8.30
N PRO A 109 5.62 0.64 -8.48
CA PRO A 109 4.73 0.79 -9.63
C PRO A 109 5.49 1.03 -10.95
N GLY A 110 6.79 1.33 -10.87
CA GLY A 110 7.62 1.75 -12.01
C GLY A 110 7.49 3.25 -12.28
N THR A 111 8.36 3.75 -13.16
CA THR A 111 8.46 5.19 -13.49
C THR A 111 7.81 5.57 -14.82
N ALA A 112 7.33 4.59 -15.60
CA ALA A 112 6.78 4.84 -16.94
C ALA A 112 5.56 5.78 -16.99
N LYS A 113 4.85 5.95 -15.88
CA LYS A 113 3.67 6.82 -15.74
C LYS A 113 3.90 8.02 -14.81
N SER A 114 5.13 8.31 -14.41
CA SER A 114 5.45 9.36 -13.43
C SER A 114 4.91 10.76 -13.80
N ASN A 115 4.68 11.04 -15.08
CA ASN A 115 4.10 12.30 -15.56
C ASN A 115 2.57 12.25 -15.75
N ASN A 116 1.92 11.12 -15.46
CA ASN A 116 0.47 10.99 -15.58
C ASN A 116 -0.20 11.55 -14.30
N PRO A 117 -1.11 12.52 -14.39
CA PRO A 117 -1.77 13.11 -13.22
C PRO A 117 -2.52 12.07 -12.37
N ASN A 118 -3.14 11.07 -12.99
CA ASN A 118 -3.85 10.01 -12.29
C ASN A 118 -2.87 9.10 -11.52
N PHE A 119 -1.68 8.84 -12.10
CA PHE A 119 -0.62 8.11 -11.40
C PHE A 119 -0.16 8.88 -10.15
N ILE A 120 0.11 10.17 -10.29
CA ILE A 120 0.55 11.03 -9.18
C ILE A 120 -0.48 11.02 -8.06
N ARG A 121 -1.77 11.19 -8.40
CA ARG A 121 -2.87 11.16 -7.44
C ARG A 121 -3.00 9.83 -6.70
N LEU A 122 -2.97 8.70 -7.42
CA LEU A 122 -3.03 7.35 -6.83
C LEU A 122 -1.81 7.07 -5.95
N GLN A 123 -0.62 7.43 -6.42
CA GLN A 123 0.61 7.31 -5.66
C GLN A 123 0.53 8.08 -4.34
N GLU A 124 0.09 9.33 -4.38
CA GLU A 124 -0.07 10.19 -3.22
C GLU A 124 -1.05 9.58 -2.20
N GLN A 125 -2.24 9.18 -2.65
CA GLN A 125 -3.26 8.57 -1.80
C GLN A 125 -2.73 7.31 -1.08
N VAL A 126 -2.09 6.42 -1.82
CA VAL A 126 -1.57 5.16 -1.27
C VAL A 126 -0.40 5.41 -0.33
N LEU A 127 0.55 6.29 -0.69
CA LEU A 127 1.71 6.58 0.15
C LEU A 127 1.32 7.30 1.45
N LEU A 128 0.36 8.24 1.41
CA LEU A 128 -0.16 8.87 2.62
C LEU A 128 -0.85 7.86 3.54
N ALA A 129 -1.62 6.93 2.98
CA ALA A 129 -2.26 5.86 3.75
C ALA A 129 -1.25 4.86 4.34
N LEU A 130 -0.09 4.67 3.71
CA LEU A 130 1.00 3.80 4.18
C LEU A 130 1.95 4.47 5.18
N ARG A 131 1.81 5.76 5.47
CA ARG A 131 2.66 6.48 6.43
C ARG A 131 2.82 5.78 7.79
N PRO A 132 1.78 5.16 8.38
CA PRO A 132 1.92 4.39 9.61
C PRO A 132 2.81 3.14 9.52
N CYS A 133 3.16 2.71 8.30
CA CYS A 133 4.01 1.54 8.02
C CYS A 133 5.33 1.94 7.32
N GLU A 134 5.75 3.22 7.42
CA GLU A 134 6.91 3.75 6.70
C GLU A 134 8.23 3.07 7.11
N ASP A 135 8.33 2.60 8.36
CA ASP A 135 9.48 1.87 8.89
C ASP A 135 9.82 0.60 8.12
N LYS A 136 8.84 0.00 7.46
CA LYS A 136 8.97 -1.21 6.64
C LYS A 136 8.72 -0.98 5.15
N LEU A 137 8.69 0.29 4.71
CA LEU A 137 8.47 0.67 3.31
C LEU A 137 9.79 0.70 2.53
N TYR A 138 9.81 -0.01 1.40
CA TYR A 138 10.96 -0.16 0.50
C TYR A 138 10.53 0.06 -0.95
N CYS A 139 11.50 0.26 -1.83
CA CYS A 139 11.30 0.22 -3.28
C CYS A 139 12.34 -0.69 -3.95
N LEU A 140 12.03 -1.15 -5.16
CA LEU A 140 13.01 -1.84 -6.01
C LEU A 140 14.00 -0.83 -6.56
N CYS A 141 15.27 -1.20 -6.55
CA CYS A 141 16.35 -0.44 -7.15
C CYS A 141 17.30 -1.37 -7.93
N ASN A 142 18.14 -0.77 -8.78
CA ASN A 142 19.23 -1.50 -9.43
C ASN A 142 20.36 -1.83 -8.43
N ALA A 143 21.37 -2.60 -8.90
CA ALA A 143 22.43 -3.12 -8.02
C ALA A 143 23.25 -2.03 -7.32
N ASP A 144 23.44 -0.88 -7.95
CA ASP A 144 24.17 0.28 -7.40
C ASP A 144 23.27 1.22 -6.57
N GLY A 145 21.94 0.91 -6.45
CA GLY A 145 20.99 1.72 -5.71
C GLY A 145 20.52 2.99 -6.45
N GLY A 146 21.02 3.28 -7.64
CA GLY A 146 20.77 4.54 -8.34
C GLY A 146 19.37 4.65 -8.96
N ALA A 147 18.92 3.62 -9.70
CA ALA A 147 17.59 3.61 -10.29
C ALA A 147 16.59 3.01 -9.29
N ARG A 148 15.76 3.87 -8.69
CA ARG A 148 14.75 3.50 -7.67
C ARG A 148 13.34 3.43 -8.28
N LEU A 149 12.40 2.89 -7.54
CA LEU A 149 10.98 2.74 -7.91
C LEU A 149 10.76 1.93 -9.20
N GLN A 150 11.68 1.03 -9.50
CA GLN A 150 11.62 0.20 -10.71
C GLN A 150 10.45 -0.78 -10.64
N HIS A 151 9.81 -1.03 -11.78
CA HIS A 151 8.83 -2.11 -11.90
C HIS A 151 9.57 -3.47 -12.00
N PRO A 152 9.00 -4.59 -11.49
CA PRO A 152 9.63 -5.92 -11.61
C PRO A 152 10.04 -6.33 -13.03
N LEU A 153 9.36 -5.84 -14.07
CA LEU A 153 9.71 -6.09 -15.46
C LEU A 153 10.87 -5.24 -15.98
N SER A 154 11.34 -4.25 -15.23
CA SER A 154 12.49 -3.44 -15.66
C SER A 154 13.73 -4.32 -15.81
N PRO A 155 14.46 -4.25 -16.94
CA PRO A 155 15.69 -5.03 -17.15
C PRO A 155 16.74 -4.82 -16.07
N GLN A 156 16.73 -3.65 -15.40
CA GLN A 156 17.69 -3.26 -14.37
C GLN A 156 17.46 -3.96 -13.01
N VAL A 157 16.29 -4.58 -12.79
CA VAL A 157 15.91 -5.20 -11.53
C VAL A 157 15.39 -6.63 -11.66
N GLN A 158 15.94 -7.39 -12.61
CA GLN A 158 15.60 -8.83 -12.76
C GLN A 158 15.94 -9.62 -11.48
N VAL A 159 16.99 -9.20 -10.78
CA VAL A 159 17.36 -9.63 -9.44
C VAL A 159 17.17 -8.45 -8.51
N TRP A 160 16.27 -8.61 -7.53
CA TRP A 160 15.85 -7.50 -6.67
C TRP A 160 16.91 -7.06 -5.66
N ASN A 161 17.11 -5.75 -5.60
CA ASN A 161 17.63 -5.05 -4.45
C ASN A 161 16.54 -4.16 -3.88
N LEU A 162 16.46 -4.10 -2.55
CA LEU A 162 15.47 -3.32 -1.82
C LEU A 162 16.17 -2.11 -1.16
N SER A 163 15.68 -0.91 -1.44
CA SER A 163 16.13 0.32 -0.79
C SER A 163 15.00 0.88 0.07
N PRO A 164 15.26 1.31 1.33
CA PRO A 164 14.26 2.00 2.14
C PRO A 164 13.65 3.18 1.38
N LEU A 165 12.35 3.39 1.56
CA LEU A 165 11.60 4.46 0.91
C LEU A 165 10.89 5.29 1.99
N LYS A 166 11.07 6.62 1.97
CA LYS A 166 10.31 7.55 2.81
C LYS A 166 9.17 8.16 2.00
N VAL A 167 8.01 8.27 2.61
CA VAL A 167 6.83 8.90 1.99
C VAL A 167 7.13 10.33 1.55
N SER A 168 7.87 11.08 2.37
CA SER A 168 8.29 12.46 2.09
C SER A 168 9.18 12.63 0.86
N GLU A 169 9.79 11.55 0.34
CA GLU A 169 10.57 11.61 -0.90
C GLU A 169 9.69 11.75 -2.15
N LEU A 170 8.43 11.36 -2.07
CA LEU A 170 7.52 11.28 -3.22
C LEU A 170 6.24 12.11 -3.07
N VAL A 171 5.93 12.52 -1.84
CA VAL A 171 4.68 13.22 -1.52
C VAL A 171 4.97 14.38 -0.58
N THR A 172 4.37 15.54 -0.84
CA THR A 172 4.38 16.65 0.12
C THR A 172 3.44 16.28 1.28
N ILE A 173 4.02 16.10 2.46
CA ILE A 173 3.25 15.80 3.65
C ILE A 173 2.66 17.11 4.18
N PRO A 174 1.32 17.25 4.30
CA PRO A 174 0.72 18.41 4.94
C PRO A 174 1.26 18.53 6.38
N GLU A 175 1.70 19.72 6.78
CA GLU A 175 2.04 19.97 8.18
C GLU A 175 0.77 19.72 9.03
N GLU A 176 0.86 18.84 10.01
CA GLU A 176 -0.19 18.67 11.00
C GLU A 176 -0.28 20.01 11.77
N THR A 177 -1.34 20.76 11.50
CA THR A 177 -1.68 21.94 12.29
C THR A 177 -1.95 21.43 13.71
N GLU A 178 -0.98 21.59 14.63
CA GLU A 178 -1.17 21.32 16.05
C GLU A 178 -2.43 22.06 16.50
N GLN A 179 -3.51 21.35 16.69
CA GLN A 179 -4.72 21.90 17.33
C GLN A 179 -4.34 22.22 18.77
N LYS A 180 -3.96 23.49 19.02
CA LYS A 180 -3.81 24.01 20.38
C LYS A 180 -5.08 23.67 21.16
N PRO A 181 -4.96 23.08 22.36
CA PRO A 181 -6.11 22.67 23.14
C PRO A 181 -6.99 23.90 23.41
N LYS A 182 -8.26 23.84 23.01
CA LYS A 182 -9.25 24.88 23.26
C LYS A 182 -9.29 25.14 24.78
N LYS A 183 -8.90 26.37 25.22
CA LYS A 183 -9.03 26.81 26.61
C LYS A 183 -10.48 26.57 27.04
N LYS A 184 -10.67 25.78 28.10
CA LYS A 184 -11.96 25.59 28.75
C LYS A 184 -12.48 26.94 29.19
N VAL A 185 -13.55 27.41 28.58
CA VAL A 185 -14.30 28.57 29.03
C VAL A 185 -14.97 28.18 30.38
N LYS A 186 -14.61 28.87 31.44
CA LYS A 186 -15.27 28.71 32.73
C LYS A 186 -16.73 29.15 32.61
N PRO A 187 -17.71 28.43 33.24
CA PRO A 187 -19.10 28.87 33.25
C PRO A 187 -19.22 30.17 34.00
N LYS A 188 -19.94 31.15 33.45
CA LYS A 188 -20.34 32.36 34.17
C LYS A 188 -21.39 31.97 35.20
N GLU A 189 -21.13 32.31 36.46
CA GLU A 189 -22.13 32.25 37.54
C GLU A 189 -23.34 33.12 37.19
N SER A 190 -24.51 32.51 37.14
CA SER A 190 -25.80 33.16 37.03
C SER A 190 -26.14 33.79 38.38
N LYS A 191 -26.25 35.13 38.42
CA LYS A 191 -26.81 35.86 39.58
C LYS A 191 -28.32 35.60 39.64
N GLU A 192 -28.79 35.12 40.79
CA GLU A 192 -30.21 35.02 41.12
C GLU A 192 -30.87 36.41 41.18
N PRO A 193 -32.13 36.56 40.76
CA PRO A 193 -32.91 37.78 40.97
C PRO A 193 -33.47 37.80 42.38
N GLN A 194 -33.22 38.88 43.12
CA GLN A 194 -33.83 39.17 44.40
C GLN A 194 -35.35 39.37 44.24
N GLN A 195 -36.12 38.66 45.05
CA GLN A 195 -37.55 38.85 45.21
C GLN A 195 -37.83 40.14 46.05
N GLU A 196 -38.51 41.06 45.38
CA GLU A 196 -39.18 42.16 46.11
C GLU A 196 -40.48 41.65 46.72
N THR A 197 -40.62 41.83 48.06
CA THR A 197 -41.84 41.63 48.81
C THR A 197 -42.69 42.91 48.71
N PRO A 198 -44.01 42.84 48.47
CA PRO A 198 -44.89 43.98 48.58
C PRO A 198 -45.34 44.15 50.05
N ALA A 199 -45.24 45.36 50.53
CA ALA A 199 -45.92 45.80 51.77
C ALA A 199 -47.31 46.33 51.46
N GLU A 200 -48.27 45.91 52.28
CA GLU A 200 -49.65 46.36 52.40
C GLU A 200 -50.48 46.80 51.21
#